data_b5535284a19ce9b8ac41ebb39cafa0ba
#
_entry.id   b5535284a19ce9b8ac41ebb39cafa0ba
#
_cell.length_a   1.000
_cell.length_b   1.000
_cell.length_c   1.000
_cell.angle_alpha   90.00
_cell.angle_beta   90.00
_cell.angle_gamma   90.00
#
_symmetry.space_group_name_H-M   'P 1'
#
loop_
_entity.id
_entity.type
_entity.pdbx_description
1 polymer ?
#
loop_
_entity_poly.entity_id
_entity_poly.type
_entity_poly.pdbx_seq_one_letter_code
_entity_poly.pdbx_strand_id
1 'polypeptide(L)'
;MVQKSLCARAQEKSRPKRFAEQLIAFGGLRIAAFINCAALVTACVFLLINGAGALNWEFVFDAPRKMMTEGGVWPCLVGTFLLAAGAIVIALPFGVACAVWLNEYSKDGAFKSIVRLSVANLAGVPSIVFGLFGLAFFVTALGFNVSLLSGILTLAVLTLPVIINTTEEALKQVPGAWREASLALGATKSQTIGRVVLPAALPGILTGAILAVPRAAGETSAVMFTAAVFYTPKLPESVFNSVMALPYHMYVLATAGTEIEKTRPLQYSTGLLLVLLVFAMNLAAILIRDRMQKKRVA
;
A
#
# COMPACT_ATOMS: atom_id res chain seq x y z
N MET A 1 21.92 28.50 46.77
CA MET A 1 20.77 29.36 46.36
C MET A 1 21.07 30.15 45.10
N VAL A 2 22.24 30.73 44.91
CA VAL A 2 22.60 31.60 43.75
C VAL A 2 22.57 30.84 42.39
N GLN A 3 22.98 29.58 42.33
CA GLN A 3 23.07 28.80 41.12
C GLN A 3 21.68 28.41 40.51
N LYS A 4 20.67 28.18 41.38
CA LYS A 4 19.28 27.94 40.97
C LYS A 4 18.62 29.17 40.39
N SER A 5 18.96 30.36 40.91
CA SER A 5 18.42 31.66 40.39
C SER A 5 19.01 32.06 39.06
N LEU A 6 20.28 31.71 38.77
CA LEU A 6 20.94 31.94 37.50
C LEU A 6 20.40 31.04 36.38
N CYS A 7 20.14 29.74 36.68
CA CYS A 7 19.49 28.83 35.74
C CYS A 7 18.05 29.24 35.42
N ALA A 8 17.27 29.68 36.42
CA ALA A 8 15.92 30.19 36.22
C ALA A 8 15.87 31.43 35.30
N ARG A 9 16.78 32.40 35.54
CA ARG A 9 16.90 33.62 34.70
C ARG A 9 17.37 33.32 33.27
N ALA A 10 18.28 32.35 33.09
CA ALA A 10 18.72 31.91 31.77
C ALA A 10 17.57 31.21 30.96
N GLN A 11 16.74 30.41 31.64
CA GLN A 11 15.56 29.80 31.07
C GLN A 11 14.48 30.82 30.70
N GLU A 12 14.29 31.84 31.51
CA GLU A 12 13.27 32.88 31.30
C GLU A 12 13.66 33.81 30.12
N LYS A 13 14.94 34.12 29.94
CA LYS A 13 15.46 34.96 28.84
C LYS A 13 15.46 34.22 27.48
N SER A 14 15.44 32.89 27.47
CA SER A 14 15.39 32.07 26.24
C SER A 14 13.96 31.72 25.79
N ARG A 15 12.95 31.91 26.62
CA ARG A 15 11.53 31.60 26.32
C ARG A 15 10.98 32.31 25.09
N PRO A 16 11.13 33.65 24.91
CA PRO A 16 10.55 34.32 23.73
C PRO A 16 11.22 33.91 22.42
N LYS A 17 12.54 33.64 22.42
CA LYS A 17 13.25 33.16 21.22
C LYS A 17 12.80 31.74 20.84
N ARG A 18 12.73 30.83 21.78
CA ARG A 18 12.24 29.46 21.55
C ARG A 18 10.77 29.43 21.10
N PHE A 19 9.95 30.33 21.61
CA PHE A 19 8.56 30.46 21.18
C PHE A 19 8.45 31.01 19.75
N ALA A 20 9.27 31.97 19.35
CA ALA A 20 9.34 32.47 18.00
C ALA A 20 9.87 31.39 17.02
N GLU A 21 10.93 30.65 17.39
CA GLU A 21 11.44 29.54 16.61
C GLU A 21 10.41 28.43 16.44
N GLN A 22 9.66 28.09 17.49
CA GLN A 22 8.55 27.13 17.41
C GLN A 22 7.43 27.63 16.50
N LEU A 23 7.06 28.92 16.61
CA LEU A 23 6.01 29.49 15.78
C LEU A 23 6.38 29.46 14.29
N ILE A 24 7.66 29.77 13.96
CA ILE A 24 8.18 29.71 12.59
C ILE A 24 8.21 28.25 12.11
N ALA A 25 8.70 27.32 12.94
CA ALA A 25 8.74 25.90 12.58
C ALA A 25 7.34 25.32 12.35
N PHE A 26 6.40 25.56 13.27
CA PHE A 26 5.00 25.14 13.10
C PHE A 26 4.30 25.86 11.95
N GLY A 27 4.63 27.13 11.71
CA GLY A 27 4.15 27.87 10.54
C GLY A 27 4.61 27.23 9.25
N GLY A 28 5.89 26.91 9.13
CA GLY A 28 6.46 26.19 7.98
C GLY A 28 5.82 24.82 7.75
N LEU A 29 5.63 24.04 8.83
CA LEU A 29 4.97 22.74 8.74
C LEU A 29 3.50 22.86 8.29
N ARG A 30 2.76 23.87 8.77
CA ARG A 30 1.38 24.12 8.32
C ARG A 30 1.31 24.52 6.84
N ILE A 31 2.23 25.38 6.40
CA ILE A 31 2.31 25.79 4.99
C ILE A 31 2.64 24.57 4.12
N ALA A 32 3.61 23.74 4.50
CA ALA A 32 3.94 22.52 3.78
C ALA A 32 2.74 21.54 3.71
N ALA A 33 2.03 21.34 4.83
CA ALA A 33 0.81 20.52 4.85
C ALA A 33 -0.27 21.10 3.93
N PHE A 34 -0.49 22.42 3.97
CA PHE A 34 -1.46 23.09 3.11
C PHE A 34 -1.12 22.92 1.62
N ILE A 35 0.15 23.12 1.23
CA ILE A 35 0.59 22.94 -0.15
C ILE A 35 0.34 21.48 -0.62
N ASN A 36 0.66 20.48 0.19
CA ASN A 36 0.40 19.09 -0.15
C ASN A 36 -1.10 18.79 -0.31
N CYS A 37 -1.92 19.28 0.63
CA CYS A 37 -3.38 19.13 0.53
C CYS A 37 -3.94 19.85 -0.71
N ALA A 38 -3.49 21.07 -0.98
CA ALA A 38 -3.91 21.84 -2.15
C ALA A 38 -3.53 21.13 -3.46
N ALA A 39 -2.31 20.61 -3.56
CA ALA A 39 -1.85 19.85 -4.72
C ALA A 39 -2.73 18.59 -4.95
N LEU A 40 -3.01 17.84 -3.88
CA LEU A 40 -3.87 16.65 -3.97
C LEU A 40 -5.29 17.00 -4.41
N VAL A 41 -5.90 18.03 -3.78
CA VAL A 41 -7.25 18.49 -4.14
C VAL A 41 -7.28 18.98 -5.58
N THR A 42 -6.27 19.75 -6.02
CA THR A 42 -6.17 20.22 -7.42
C THR A 42 -6.10 19.05 -8.39
N ALA A 43 -5.29 18.03 -8.12
CA ALA A 43 -5.20 16.83 -8.95
C ALA A 43 -6.54 16.07 -9.02
N CYS A 44 -7.21 15.88 -7.88
CA CYS A 44 -8.53 15.23 -7.83
C CYS A 44 -9.60 16.03 -8.59
N VAL A 45 -9.65 17.34 -8.40
CA VAL A 45 -10.60 18.23 -9.10
C VAL A 45 -10.32 18.23 -10.60
N PHE A 46 -9.05 18.30 -11.00
CA PHE A 46 -8.65 18.25 -12.40
C PHE A 46 -9.09 16.94 -13.08
N LEU A 47 -8.85 15.78 -12.42
CA LEU A 47 -9.31 14.49 -12.93
C LEU A 47 -10.85 14.42 -12.99
N LEU A 48 -11.53 15.00 -12.02
CA LEU A 48 -13.00 15.00 -11.96
C LEU A 48 -13.61 15.85 -13.08
N ILE A 49 -13.09 17.04 -13.32
CA ILE A 49 -13.59 17.96 -14.38
C ILE A 49 -13.35 17.35 -15.77
N ASN A 50 -12.17 16.79 -16.03
CA ASN A 50 -11.79 16.30 -17.34
C ASN A 50 -12.21 14.84 -17.60
N GLY A 51 -12.39 14.05 -16.53
CA GLY A 51 -12.70 12.63 -16.61
C GLY A 51 -14.19 12.29 -16.45
N ALA A 52 -14.98 13.12 -15.76
CA ALA A 52 -16.37 12.80 -15.48
C ALA A 52 -17.24 12.72 -16.75
N GLY A 53 -16.91 13.50 -17.78
CA GLY A 53 -17.69 13.58 -19.02
C GLY A 53 -17.69 12.27 -19.84
N ALA A 54 -16.62 11.48 -19.78
CA ALA A 54 -16.52 10.19 -20.47
C ALA A 54 -16.84 8.99 -19.54
N LEU A 55 -17.10 9.24 -18.26
CA LEU A 55 -17.45 8.20 -17.29
C LEU A 55 -18.93 7.84 -17.40
N ASN A 56 -19.25 6.89 -18.25
CA ASN A 56 -20.59 6.34 -18.42
C ASN A 56 -20.61 4.82 -18.13
N TRP A 57 -21.79 4.20 -18.10
CA TRP A 57 -21.93 2.76 -17.83
C TRP A 57 -21.19 1.90 -18.86
N GLU A 58 -21.22 2.29 -20.13
CA GLU A 58 -20.50 1.60 -21.19
C GLU A 58 -18.99 1.63 -20.95
N PHE A 59 -18.43 2.79 -20.58
CA PHE A 59 -17.01 2.93 -20.28
C PHE A 59 -16.56 2.05 -19.09
N VAL A 60 -17.38 1.91 -18.05
CA VAL A 60 -17.03 1.14 -16.87
C VAL A 60 -17.14 -0.37 -17.10
N PHE A 61 -18.21 -0.83 -17.77
CA PHE A 61 -18.57 -2.25 -17.82
C PHE A 61 -18.33 -2.92 -19.17
N ASP A 62 -17.95 -2.17 -20.19
CA ASP A 62 -17.64 -2.76 -21.49
C ASP A 62 -16.13 -3.10 -21.63
N ALA A 63 -15.82 -3.91 -22.63
CA ALA A 63 -14.44 -4.21 -23.00
C ALA A 63 -13.86 -3.14 -23.93
N PRO A 64 -12.55 -2.89 -23.90
CA PRO A 64 -11.91 -1.96 -24.84
C PRO A 64 -12.03 -2.48 -26.27
N ARG A 65 -12.32 -1.55 -27.20
CA ARG A 65 -12.49 -1.80 -28.64
C ARG A 65 -11.54 -0.91 -29.42
N LYS A 66 -11.33 -1.24 -30.70
CA LYS A 66 -10.53 -0.45 -31.68
C LYS A 66 -9.20 0.07 -31.07
N MET A 67 -8.40 -0.84 -30.51
CA MET A 67 -7.12 -0.50 -29.91
C MET A 67 -7.24 0.59 -28.81
N MET A 68 -8.26 0.48 -27.95
CA MET A 68 -8.55 1.37 -26.81
C MET A 68 -9.05 2.79 -27.17
N THR A 69 -9.40 3.06 -28.41
CA THR A 69 -10.02 4.34 -28.81
C THR A 69 -11.51 4.39 -28.53
N GLU A 70 -12.14 3.24 -28.37
CA GLU A 70 -13.58 3.06 -28.09
C GLU A 70 -13.78 1.94 -27.05
N GLY A 71 -14.99 1.88 -26.48
CA GLY A 71 -15.37 0.86 -25.50
C GLY A 71 -15.03 1.26 -24.07
N GLY A 72 -14.85 0.28 -23.21
CA GLY A 72 -14.70 0.48 -21.78
C GLY A 72 -13.39 -0.09 -21.22
N VAL A 73 -13.34 -0.14 -19.89
CA VAL A 73 -12.15 -0.55 -19.14
C VAL A 73 -12.42 -1.69 -18.15
N TRP A 74 -13.51 -2.44 -18.34
CA TRP A 74 -13.91 -3.53 -17.44
C TRP A 74 -12.79 -4.57 -17.19
N PRO A 75 -12.09 -5.10 -18.21
CA PRO A 75 -10.99 -6.02 -17.98
C PRO A 75 -9.83 -5.40 -17.18
N CYS A 76 -9.57 -4.10 -17.38
CA CYS A 76 -8.54 -3.37 -16.63
C CYS A 76 -8.91 -3.22 -15.14
N LEU A 77 -10.19 -2.97 -14.86
CA LEU A 77 -10.72 -2.82 -13.52
C LEU A 77 -10.64 -4.14 -12.76
N VAL A 78 -11.12 -5.23 -13.38
CA VAL A 78 -11.06 -6.57 -12.80
C VAL A 78 -9.60 -7.01 -12.60
N GLY A 79 -8.73 -6.80 -13.59
CA GLY A 79 -7.32 -7.15 -13.49
C GLY A 79 -6.60 -6.41 -12.37
N THR A 80 -6.86 -5.11 -12.22
CA THR A 80 -6.29 -4.31 -11.09
C THR A 80 -6.76 -4.83 -9.75
N PHE A 81 -8.06 -5.12 -9.62
CA PHE A 81 -8.62 -5.68 -8.39
C PHE A 81 -8.00 -7.03 -8.05
N LEU A 82 -7.92 -7.96 -9.02
CA LEU A 82 -7.33 -9.28 -8.82
C LEU A 82 -5.85 -9.22 -8.44
N LEU A 83 -5.08 -8.35 -9.10
CA LEU A 83 -3.66 -8.12 -8.79
C LEU A 83 -3.48 -7.61 -7.36
N ALA A 84 -4.21 -6.56 -6.97
CA ALA A 84 -4.09 -5.95 -5.66
C ALA A 84 -4.59 -6.89 -4.54
N ALA A 85 -5.76 -7.47 -4.71
CA ALA A 85 -6.32 -8.41 -3.73
C ALA A 85 -5.44 -9.67 -3.58
N GLY A 86 -5.01 -10.26 -4.69
CA GLY A 86 -4.11 -11.42 -4.69
C GLY A 86 -2.78 -11.13 -4.02
N ALA A 87 -2.18 -9.97 -4.29
CA ALA A 87 -0.94 -9.55 -3.64
C ALA A 87 -1.09 -9.45 -2.11
N ILE A 88 -2.18 -8.85 -1.63
CA ILE A 88 -2.44 -8.73 -0.19
C ILE A 88 -2.71 -10.09 0.45
N VAL A 89 -3.49 -10.96 -0.19
CA VAL A 89 -3.76 -12.31 0.31
C VAL A 89 -2.47 -13.12 0.51
N ILE A 90 -1.48 -12.94 -0.36
CA ILE A 90 -0.18 -13.58 -0.22
C ILE A 90 0.73 -12.82 0.76
N ALA A 91 0.86 -11.51 0.61
CA ALA A 91 1.81 -10.73 1.39
C ALA A 91 1.45 -10.66 2.89
N LEU A 92 0.16 -10.65 3.23
CA LEU A 92 -0.29 -10.50 4.62
C LEU A 92 0.17 -11.66 5.52
N PRO A 93 -0.08 -12.94 5.22
CA PRO A 93 0.36 -14.04 6.08
C PRO A 93 1.89 -14.11 6.18
N PHE A 94 2.63 -13.92 5.08
CA PHE A 94 4.10 -13.95 5.11
C PHE A 94 4.68 -12.75 5.87
N GLY A 95 4.13 -11.55 5.68
CA GLY A 95 4.55 -10.35 6.39
C GLY A 95 4.28 -10.43 7.89
N VAL A 96 3.10 -10.91 8.28
CA VAL A 96 2.75 -11.15 9.69
C VAL A 96 3.65 -12.22 10.31
N ALA A 97 3.89 -13.33 9.64
CA ALA A 97 4.78 -14.38 10.13
C ALA A 97 6.21 -13.87 10.34
N CYS A 98 6.74 -13.10 9.40
CA CYS A 98 8.05 -12.48 9.50
C CYS A 98 8.12 -11.49 10.69
N ALA A 99 7.14 -10.62 10.85
CA ALA A 99 7.08 -9.66 11.95
C ALA A 99 6.95 -10.35 13.32
N VAL A 100 6.14 -11.40 13.41
CA VAL A 100 6.01 -12.23 14.63
C VAL A 100 7.36 -12.87 14.96
N TRP A 101 8.03 -13.43 13.97
CA TRP A 101 9.35 -14.02 14.19
C TRP A 101 10.36 -12.97 14.67
N LEU A 102 10.40 -11.79 14.04
CA LEU A 102 11.30 -10.69 14.43
C LEU A 102 11.02 -10.16 15.84
N ASN A 103 9.75 -10.06 16.23
CA ASN A 103 9.37 -9.44 17.51
C ASN A 103 9.35 -10.42 18.66
N GLU A 104 8.85 -11.64 18.45
CA GLU A 104 8.54 -12.59 19.52
C GLU A 104 9.58 -13.72 19.65
N TYR A 105 10.16 -14.21 18.56
CA TYR A 105 11.03 -15.37 18.58
C TYR A 105 12.51 -15.04 18.45
N SER A 106 12.85 -14.02 17.67
CA SER A 106 14.24 -13.69 17.41
C SER A 106 14.93 -13.07 18.63
N LYS A 107 16.08 -13.62 19.01
CA LYS A 107 16.97 -13.01 20.00
C LYS A 107 17.69 -11.81 19.39
N ASP A 108 18.03 -10.83 20.22
CA ASP A 108 18.83 -9.70 19.77
C ASP A 108 20.23 -10.17 19.36
N GLY A 109 20.64 -9.83 18.13
CA GLY A 109 21.89 -10.27 17.54
C GLY A 109 22.05 -9.85 16.08
N ALA A 110 23.20 -10.17 15.49
CA ALA A 110 23.55 -9.79 14.13
C ALA A 110 22.53 -10.26 13.10
N PHE A 111 22.02 -11.48 13.22
CA PHE A 111 21.05 -12.03 12.26
C PHE A 111 19.73 -11.23 12.24
N LYS A 112 19.18 -10.90 13.40
CA LYS A 112 17.97 -10.05 13.51
C LYS A 112 18.21 -8.68 12.88
N SER A 113 19.38 -8.09 13.14
CA SER A 113 19.75 -6.78 12.56
C SER A 113 19.89 -6.84 11.05
N ILE A 114 20.45 -7.92 10.50
CA ILE A 114 20.57 -8.13 9.04
C ILE A 114 19.16 -8.23 8.42
N VAL A 115 18.26 -9.03 8.99
CA VAL A 115 16.89 -9.17 8.45
C VAL A 115 16.15 -7.83 8.50
N ARG A 116 16.23 -7.08 9.61
CA ARG A 116 15.62 -5.73 9.69
C ARG A 116 16.20 -4.78 8.66
N LEU A 117 17.51 -4.76 8.51
CA LEU A 117 18.19 -3.93 7.51
C LEU A 117 17.74 -4.31 6.10
N SER A 118 17.60 -5.60 5.81
CA SER A 118 17.12 -6.09 4.52
C SER A 118 15.70 -5.64 4.24
N VAL A 119 14.78 -5.73 5.22
CA VAL A 119 13.40 -5.23 5.09
C VAL A 119 13.37 -3.71 4.89
N ALA A 120 14.19 -2.96 5.64
CA ALA A 120 14.29 -1.51 5.49
C ALA A 120 14.84 -1.11 4.12
N ASN A 121 15.88 -1.78 3.64
CA ASN A 121 16.46 -1.55 2.32
C ASN A 121 15.45 -1.88 1.21
N LEU A 122 14.70 -2.97 1.34
CA LEU A 122 13.67 -3.36 0.39
C LEU A 122 12.58 -2.28 0.25
N ALA A 123 12.23 -1.60 1.34
CA ALA A 123 11.28 -0.49 1.31
C ALA A 123 11.76 0.73 0.50
N GLY A 124 13.08 0.90 0.35
CA GLY A 124 13.70 1.97 -0.42
C GLY A 124 13.99 1.63 -1.90
N VAL A 125 13.77 0.39 -2.32
CA VAL A 125 14.03 -0.04 -3.70
C VAL A 125 12.97 0.55 -4.65
N PRO A 126 13.38 1.16 -5.81
CA PRO A 126 12.43 1.61 -6.83
C PRO A 126 11.56 0.47 -7.36
N SER A 127 10.28 0.75 -7.60
CA SER A 127 9.30 -0.28 -8.03
C SER A 127 9.66 -0.95 -9.36
N ILE A 128 10.34 -0.24 -10.26
CA ILE A 128 10.84 -0.79 -11.52
C ILE A 128 11.82 -1.94 -11.30
N VAL A 129 12.63 -1.89 -10.24
CA VAL A 129 13.58 -2.96 -9.90
C VAL A 129 12.82 -4.21 -9.46
N PHE A 130 11.72 -4.06 -8.72
CA PHE A 130 10.82 -5.19 -8.41
C PHE A 130 10.20 -5.78 -9.67
N GLY A 131 9.83 -4.94 -10.64
CA GLY A 131 9.33 -5.40 -11.92
C GLY A 131 10.35 -6.23 -12.70
N LEU A 132 11.59 -5.74 -12.78
CA LEU A 132 12.69 -6.48 -13.43
C LEU A 132 13.06 -7.75 -12.68
N PHE A 133 13.07 -7.73 -11.35
CA PHE A 133 13.22 -8.93 -10.53
C PHE A 133 12.10 -9.93 -10.81
N GLY A 134 10.85 -9.48 -10.82
CA GLY A 134 9.68 -10.32 -11.10
C GLY A 134 9.74 -10.93 -12.51
N LEU A 135 10.17 -10.14 -13.50
CA LEU A 135 10.40 -10.62 -14.86
C LEU A 135 11.47 -11.72 -14.91
N ALA A 136 12.62 -11.48 -14.28
CA ALA A 136 13.71 -12.45 -14.29
C ALA A 136 13.37 -13.73 -13.51
N PHE A 137 12.75 -13.58 -12.33
CA PHE A 137 12.52 -14.69 -11.42
C PHE A 137 11.20 -15.41 -11.68
N PHE A 138 10.05 -14.70 -11.61
CA PHE A 138 8.74 -15.36 -11.73
C PHE A 138 8.39 -15.66 -13.19
N VAL A 139 8.60 -14.71 -14.10
CA VAL A 139 8.22 -14.88 -15.50
C VAL A 139 9.18 -15.84 -16.21
N THR A 140 10.49 -15.61 -16.07
CA THR A 140 11.51 -16.35 -16.86
C THR A 140 12.00 -17.58 -16.14
N ALA A 141 12.57 -17.45 -14.92
CA ALA A 141 13.22 -18.56 -14.24
C ALA A 141 12.22 -19.63 -13.75
N LEU A 142 11.06 -19.22 -13.22
CA LEU A 142 10.00 -20.15 -12.82
C LEU A 142 9.05 -20.54 -13.97
N GLY A 143 9.14 -19.87 -15.12
CA GLY A 143 8.33 -20.18 -16.28
C GLY A 143 6.84 -19.86 -16.17
N PHE A 144 6.45 -18.97 -15.23
CA PHE A 144 5.03 -18.57 -15.08
C PHE A 144 4.55 -17.65 -16.19
N ASN A 145 5.45 -17.23 -17.09
CA ASN A 145 5.20 -16.28 -18.16
C ASN A 145 4.64 -14.92 -17.64
N VAL A 146 4.32 -14.02 -18.53
CA VAL A 146 3.60 -12.79 -18.20
C VAL A 146 2.16 -13.18 -17.82
N SER A 147 1.84 -13.13 -16.53
CA SER A 147 0.62 -13.71 -15.98
C SER A 147 0.13 -12.98 -14.74
N LEU A 148 -1.14 -13.16 -14.43
CA LEU A 148 -1.75 -12.67 -13.19
C LEU A 148 -0.95 -13.15 -11.96
N LEU A 149 -0.52 -14.42 -11.94
CA LEU A 149 0.26 -14.98 -10.84
C LEU A 149 1.63 -14.30 -10.68
N SER A 150 2.37 -14.11 -11.77
CA SER A 150 3.66 -13.41 -11.74
C SER A 150 3.52 -11.98 -11.21
N GLY A 151 2.45 -11.26 -11.62
CA GLY A 151 2.15 -9.94 -11.09
C GLY A 151 1.78 -9.94 -9.62
N ILE A 152 0.91 -10.86 -9.19
CA ILE A 152 0.51 -11.03 -7.79
C ILE A 152 1.75 -11.27 -6.91
N LEU A 153 2.63 -12.18 -7.30
CA LEU A 153 3.85 -12.50 -6.53
C LEU A 153 4.81 -11.31 -6.48
N THR A 154 4.98 -10.60 -7.58
CA THR A 154 5.84 -9.40 -7.64
C THR A 154 5.30 -8.29 -6.73
N LEU A 155 4.00 -8.02 -6.81
CA LEU A 155 3.34 -7.03 -5.95
C LEU A 155 3.32 -7.47 -4.47
N ALA A 156 3.22 -8.76 -4.19
CA ALA A 156 3.32 -9.29 -2.85
C ALA A 156 4.71 -8.98 -2.25
N VAL A 157 5.78 -9.26 -2.98
CA VAL A 157 7.15 -8.94 -2.53
C VAL A 157 7.34 -7.43 -2.33
N LEU A 158 6.81 -6.60 -3.22
CA LEU A 158 6.87 -5.14 -3.14
C LEU A 158 6.14 -4.59 -1.91
N THR A 159 5.04 -5.20 -1.49
CA THR A 159 4.22 -4.75 -0.35
C THR A 159 4.66 -5.34 0.99
N LEU A 160 5.44 -6.44 0.99
CA LEU A 160 5.94 -7.11 2.20
C LEU A 160 6.57 -6.15 3.22
N PRO A 161 7.48 -5.22 2.86
CA PRO A 161 8.12 -4.34 3.83
C PRO A 161 7.12 -3.47 4.61
N VAL A 162 6.06 -3.00 3.95
CA VAL A 162 5.01 -2.19 4.59
C VAL A 162 4.27 -3.04 5.63
N ILE A 163 3.88 -4.25 5.26
CA ILE A 163 3.14 -5.16 6.14
C ILE A 163 4.02 -5.62 7.31
N ILE A 164 5.29 -5.94 7.07
CA ILE A 164 6.22 -6.35 8.14
C ILE A 164 6.39 -5.23 9.15
N ASN A 165 6.73 -4.02 8.71
CA ASN A 165 7.00 -2.89 9.60
C ASN A 165 5.76 -2.50 10.42
N THR A 166 4.60 -2.37 9.77
CA THR A 166 3.35 -2.02 10.48
C THR A 166 2.91 -3.11 11.45
N THR A 167 3.12 -4.38 11.10
CA THR A 167 2.84 -5.51 12.00
C THR A 167 3.81 -5.52 13.18
N GLU A 168 5.10 -5.30 12.96
CA GLU A 168 6.09 -5.23 14.04
C GLU A 168 5.76 -4.11 15.03
N GLU A 169 5.36 -2.93 14.53
CA GLU A 169 4.93 -1.82 15.37
C GLU A 169 3.65 -2.15 16.15
N ALA A 170 2.68 -2.80 15.52
CA ALA A 170 1.47 -3.24 16.20
C ALA A 170 1.75 -4.26 17.31
N LEU A 171 2.68 -5.19 17.09
CA LEU A 171 3.10 -6.16 18.09
C LEU A 171 3.83 -5.49 19.27
N LYS A 172 4.65 -4.46 19.03
CA LYS A 172 5.33 -3.69 20.09
C LYS A 172 4.37 -2.89 20.96
N GLN A 173 3.22 -2.46 20.43
CA GLN A 173 2.19 -1.74 21.18
C GLN A 173 1.44 -2.62 22.19
N VAL A 174 1.48 -3.95 22.04
CA VAL A 174 0.85 -4.87 23.00
C VAL A 174 1.63 -4.84 24.33
N PRO A 175 0.98 -4.55 25.48
CA PRO A 175 1.66 -4.46 26.77
C PRO A 175 2.38 -5.76 27.15
N GLY A 176 3.61 -5.65 27.65
CA GLY A 176 4.40 -6.80 28.12
C GLY A 176 3.69 -7.61 29.21
N ALA A 177 2.99 -6.91 30.12
CA ALA A 177 2.22 -7.52 31.19
C ALA A 177 1.19 -8.58 30.70
N TRP A 178 0.63 -8.41 29.50
CA TRP A 178 -0.32 -9.40 28.95
C TRP A 178 0.41 -10.70 28.56
N ARG A 179 1.66 -10.60 28.09
CA ARG A 179 2.50 -11.76 27.79
C ARG A 179 2.89 -12.50 29.07
N GLU A 180 3.33 -11.75 30.08
CA GLU A 180 3.72 -12.29 31.38
C GLU A 180 2.55 -12.97 32.10
N ALA A 181 1.37 -12.33 32.11
CA ALA A 181 0.18 -12.90 32.71
C ALA A 181 -0.24 -14.24 32.04
N SER A 182 -0.20 -14.30 30.70
CA SER A 182 -0.50 -15.51 29.95
C SER A 182 0.48 -16.65 30.27
N LEU A 183 1.77 -16.34 30.35
CA LEU A 183 2.82 -17.31 30.69
C LEU A 183 2.69 -17.77 32.14
N ALA A 184 2.35 -16.88 33.10
CA ALA A 184 2.12 -17.20 34.49
C ALA A 184 0.93 -18.16 34.70
N LEU A 185 -0.06 -18.12 33.82
CA LEU A 185 -1.19 -19.10 33.79
C LEU A 185 -0.80 -20.45 33.14
N GLY A 186 0.47 -20.66 32.81
CA GLY A 186 0.97 -21.91 32.24
C GLY A 186 0.81 -22.04 30.73
N ALA A 187 0.42 -20.96 30.02
CA ALA A 187 0.36 -21.00 28.57
C ALA A 187 1.77 -21.08 27.96
N THR A 188 1.90 -21.85 26.87
CA THR A 188 3.14 -21.88 26.09
C THR A 188 3.33 -20.54 25.32
N LYS A 189 4.56 -20.24 24.92
CA LYS A 189 4.88 -19.05 24.13
C LYS A 189 4.04 -18.97 22.84
N SER A 190 3.86 -20.08 22.15
CA SER A 190 3.03 -20.14 20.94
C SER A 190 1.55 -19.86 21.23
N GLN A 191 1.02 -20.39 22.36
CA GLN A 191 -0.36 -20.12 22.78
C GLN A 191 -0.53 -18.65 23.17
N THR A 192 0.43 -18.06 23.89
CA THR A 192 0.42 -16.63 24.24
C THR A 192 0.41 -15.77 22.98
N ILE A 193 1.28 -16.06 22.01
CA ILE A 193 1.31 -15.30 20.75
C ILE A 193 0.00 -15.44 19.98
N GLY A 194 -0.49 -16.66 19.77
CA GLY A 194 -1.69 -16.92 18.96
C GLY A 194 -3.00 -16.47 19.60
N ARG A 195 -3.13 -16.54 20.93
CA ARG A 195 -4.39 -16.27 21.64
C ARG A 195 -4.44 -14.90 22.34
N VAL A 196 -3.30 -14.29 22.62
CA VAL A 196 -3.23 -12.99 23.32
C VAL A 196 -2.62 -11.91 22.45
N VAL A 197 -1.38 -12.11 21.98
CA VAL A 197 -0.61 -11.06 21.30
C VAL A 197 -1.16 -10.76 19.90
N LEU A 198 -1.30 -11.77 19.04
CA LEU A 198 -1.82 -11.58 17.67
C LEU A 198 -3.24 -11.01 17.65
N PRO A 199 -4.18 -11.53 18.46
CA PRO A 199 -5.49 -10.89 18.56
C PRO A 199 -5.43 -9.43 19.00
N ALA A 200 -4.59 -9.09 19.98
CA ALA A 200 -4.45 -7.71 20.44
C ALA A 200 -3.83 -6.79 19.37
N ALA A 201 -2.85 -7.29 18.61
CA ALA A 201 -2.19 -6.55 17.52
C ALA A 201 -3.01 -6.47 16.22
N LEU A 202 -4.06 -7.28 16.06
CA LEU A 202 -4.81 -7.41 14.82
C LEU A 202 -5.31 -6.08 14.23
N PRO A 203 -5.81 -5.11 15.02
CA PRO A 203 -6.21 -3.80 14.46
C PRO A 203 -5.07 -3.07 13.74
N GLY A 204 -3.86 -3.12 14.31
CA GLY A 204 -2.66 -2.56 13.70
C GLY A 204 -2.21 -3.34 12.46
N ILE A 205 -2.27 -4.66 12.49
CA ILE A 205 -1.97 -5.54 11.36
C ILE A 205 -2.90 -5.23 10.17
N LEU A 206 -4.21 -5.11 10.43
CA LEU A 206 -5.18 -4.75 9.40
C LEU A 206 -4.95 -3.33 8.85
N THR A 207 -4.47 -2.40 9.67
CA THR A 207 -4.07 -1.07 9.20
C THR A 207 -2.91 -1.17 8.21
N GLY A 208 -1.93 -2.04 8.47
CA GLY A 208 -0.84 -2.33 7.53
C GLY A 208 -1.34 -2.89 6.19
N ALA A 209 -2.29 -3.81 6.22
CA ALA A 209 -2.93 -4.32 5.01
C ALA A 209 -3.66 -3.22 4.23
N ILE A 210 -4.42 -2.34 4.93
CA ILE A 210 -5.11 -1.21 4.32
C ILE A 210 -4.12 -0.25 3.63
N LEU A 211 -2.96 0.01 4.21
CA LEU A 211 -1.93 0.86 3.61
C LEU A 211 -1.26 0.20 2.40
N ALA A 212 -1.20 -1.13 2.35
CA ALA A 212 -0.62 -1.87 1.23
C ALA A 212 -1.54 -1.92 0.00
N VAL A 213 -2.87 -1.86 0.18
CA VAL A 213 -3.86 -1.92 -0.92
C VAL A 213 -3.66 -0.84 -1.98
N PRO A 214 -3.63 0.47 -1.67
CA PRO A 214 -3.46 1.50 -2.68
C PRO A 214 -2.09 1.42 -3.36
N ARG A 215 -1.06 1.00 -2.64
CA ARG A 215 0.27 0.78 -3.20
C ARG A 215 0.26 -0.32 -4.25
N ALA A 216 -0.40 -1.46 -3.99
CA ALA A 216 -0.52 -2.55 -4.95
C ALA A 216 -1.41 -2.17 -6.15
N ALA A 217 -2.56 -1.53 -5.89
CA ALA A 217 -3.52 -1.17 -6.95
C ALA A 217 -3.04 -0.07 -7.89
N GLY A 218 -2.19 0.84 -7.40
CA GLY A 218 -1.61 1.94 -8.19
C GLY A 218 -0.30 1.61 -8.88
N GLU A 219 0.24 0.40 -8.70
CA GLU A 219 1.56 0.04 -9.23
C GLU A 219 1.51 -0.19 -10.74
N THR A 220 2.32 0.58 -11.48
CA THR A 220 2.43 0.49 -12.93
C THR A 220 3.67 -0.26 -13.36
N SER A 221 4.85 0.14 -12.82
CA SER A 221 6.14 -0.33 -13.30
C SER A 221 6.38 -1.82 -13.06
N ALA A 222 6.02 -2.31 -11.88
CA ALA A 222 6.18 -3.73 -11.57
C ALA A 222 5.22 -4.60 -12.39
N VAL A 223 3.97 -4.15 -12.55
CA VAL A 223 2.93 -4.89 -13.27
C VAL A 223 3.19 -4.94 -14.78
N MET A 224 3.75 -3.86 -15.35
CA MET A 224 4.09 -3.77 -16.77
C MET A 224 5.03 -4.89 -17.25
N PHE A 225 5.96 -5.33 -16.39
CA PHE A 225 6.92 -6.38 -16.75
C PHE A 225 6.43 -7.79 -16.44
N THR A 226 5.44 -7.96 -15.56
CA THR A 226 5.14 -9.26 -14.96
C THR A 226 3.73 -9.79 -15.24
N ALA A 227 2.76 -8.90 -15.49
CA ALA A 227 1.37 -9.31 -15.63
C ALA A 227 0.62 -8.62 -16.75
N ALA A 228 0.93 -7.32 -16.99
CA ALA A 228 0.10 -6.52 -17.88
C ALA A 228 0.44 -6.76 -19.35
N VAL A 229 -0.60 -6.77 -20.15
CA VAL A 229 -0.50 -6.77 -21.62
C VAL A 229 -1.13 -5.50 -22.17
N PHE A 230 -0.64 -5.10 -23.34
CA PHE A 230 -1.09 -3.91 -24.05
C PHE A 230 -2.60 -3.93 -24.30
N TYR A 231 -3.11 -5.03 -24.83
CA TYR A 231 -4.51 -5.18 -25.19
C TYR A 231 -4.99 -6.63 -25.05
N THR A 232 -6.01 -6.83 -24.25
CA THR A 232 -6.80 -8.06 -24.19
C THR A 232 -8.23 -7.73 -23.72
N PRO A 233 -9.25 -7.90 -24.57
CA PRO A 233 -10.63 -7.60 -24.19
C PRO A 233 -11.25 -8.69 -23.29
N LYS A 234 -10.55 -9.83 -23.11
CA LYS A 234 -11.04 -10.97 -22.33
C LYS A 234 -10.61 -10.88 -20.87
N LEU A 235 -11.45 -11.36 -19.98
CA LEU A 235 -11.10 -11.59 -18.59
C LEU A 235 -10.15 -12.80 -18.47
N PRO A 236 -9.27 -12.84 -17.44
CA PRO A 236 -8.42 -14.00 -17.21
C PRO A 236 -9.27 -15.20 -16.77
N GLU A 237 -9.14 -16.30 -17.49
CA GLU A 237 -9.77 -17.59 -17.16
C GLU A 237 -8.91 -18.42 -16.19
N SER A 238 -7.61 -18.11 -16.11
CA SER A 238 -6.64 -18.76 -15.25
C SER A 238 -5.67 -17.74 -14.64
N VAL A 239 -5.08 -18.10 -13.51
CA VAL A 239 -4.01 -17.30 -12.87
C VAL A 239 -2.74 -17.18 -13.73
N PHE A 240 -2.59 -18.04 -14.72
CA PHE A 240 -1.49 -18.02 -15.69
C PHE A 240 -1.78 -17.17 -16.93
N ASN A 241 -2.98 -16.59 -17.04
CA ASN A 241 -3.29 -15.65 -18.12
C ASN A 241 -2.77 -14.26 -17.76
N SER A 242 -2.33 -13.53 -18.79
CA SER A 242 -2.02 -12.12 -18.67
C SER A 242 -3.29 -11.28 -18.49
N VAL A 243 -3.16 -10.09 -17.93
CA VAL A 243 -4.29 -9.22 -17.61
C VAL A 243 -4.03 -7.79 -18.10
N MET A 244 -5.11 -7.02 -18.30
CA MET A 244 -5.02 -5.57 -18.37
C MET A 244 -5.12 -4.99 -16.95
N ALA A 245 -4.41 -3.89 -16.68
CA ALA A 245 -4.48 -3.18 -15.42
C ALA A 245 -4.68 -1.69 -15.64
N LEU A 246 -5.53 -1.04 -14.84
CA LEU A 246 -5.86 0.40 -14.97
C LEU A 246 -4.64 1.31 -15.01
N PRO A 247 -3.63 1.16 -14.09
CA PRO A 247 -2.45 2.01 -14.13
C PRO A 247 -1.66 1.86 -15.43
N TYR A 248 -1.49 0.63 -15.90
CA TYR A 248 -0.79 0.36 -17.16
C TYR A 248 -1.61 0.81 -18.38
N HIS A 249 -2.92 0.62 -18.37
CA HIS A 249 -3.81 1.10 -19.42
C HIS A 249 -3.76 2.63 -19.55
N MET A 250 -3.80 3.35 -18.43
CA MET A 250 -3.64 4.80 -18.41
C MET A 250 -2.28 5.24 -18.99
N TYR A 251 -1.21 4.53 -18.62
CA TYR A 251 0.12 4.78 -19.17
C TYR A 251 0.18 4.58 -20.69
N VAL A 252 -0.42 3.50 -21.18
CA VAL A 252 -0.50 3.19 -22.61
C VAL A 252 -1.29 4.27 -23.38
N LEU A 253 -2.44 4.68 -22.86
CA LEU A 253 -3.22 5.78 -23.47
C LEU A 253 -2.44 7.09 -23.54
N ALA A 254 -1.56 7.33 -22.56
CA ALA A 254 -0.74 8.56 -22.50
C ALA A 254 0.45 8.53 -23.46
N THR A 255 1.04 7.35 -23.71
CA THR A 255 2.34 7.21 -24.39
C THR A 255 2.24 6.61 -25.79
N ALA A 256 1.28 5.73 -26.03
CA ALA A 256 1.15 4.94 -27.26
C ALA A 256 -0.17 5.20 -28.01
N GLY A 257 -1.00 6.14 -27.57
CA GLY A 257 -2.24 6.50 -28.24
C GLY A 257 -1.96 7.13 -29.61
N THR A 258 -2.54 6.57 -30.67
CA THR A 258 -2.39 7.07 -32.04
C THR A 258 -3.20 8.34 -32.31
N GLU A 259 -4.28 8.56 -31.54
CA GLU A 259 -5.18 9.72 -31.66
C GLU A 259 -5.33 10.41 -30.30
N ILE A 260 -4.35 11.22 -29.93
CA ILE A 260 -4.21 11.84 -28.60
C ILE A 260 -5.47 12.62 -28.19
N GLU A 261 -6.12 13.32 -29.10
CA GLU A 261 -7.31 14.12 -28.78
C GLU A 261 -8.51 13.25 -28.41
N LYS A 262 -8.68 12.10 -29.05
CA LYS A 262 -9.77 11.15 -28.74
C LYS A 262 -9.48 10.33 -27.48
N THR A 263 -8.23 9.96 -27.25
CA THR A 263 -7.83 9.14 -26.11
C THR A 263 -7.67 9.94 -24.80
N ARG A 264 -7.44 11.27 -24.87
CA ARG A 264 -7.25 12.13 -23.70
C ARG A 264 -8.43 12.10 -22.71
N PRO A 265 -9.72 12.21 -23.12
CA PRO A 265 -10.84 12.08 -22.18
C PRO A 265 -10.90 10.69 -21.52
N LEU A 266 -10.62 9.62 -22.30
CA LEU A 266 -10.59 8.25 -21.79
C LEU A 266 -9.46 8.05 -20.77
N GLN A 267 -8.31 8.67 -20.98
CA GLN A 267 -7.19 8.67 -20.06
C GLN A 267 -7.56 9.29 -18.70
N TYR A 268 -8.20 10.46 -18.70
CA TYR A 268 -8.65 11.12 -17.47
C TYR A 268 -9.73 10.31 -16.76
N SER A 269 -10.68 9.74 -17.51
CA SER A 269 -11.72 8.86 -16.94
C SER A 269 -11.13 7.57 -16.35
N THR A 270 -10.12 6.97 -16.99
CA THR A 270 -9.39 5.82 -16.46
C THR A 270 -8.67 6.18 -15.16
N GLY A 271 -8.02 7.36 -15.11
CA GLY A 271 -7.39 7.87 -13.89
C GLY A 271 -8.38 8.12 -12.76
N LEU A 272 -9.53 8.73 -13.08
CA LEU A 272 -10.61 8.95 -12.12
C LEU A 272 -11.17 7.62 -11.59
N LEU A 273 -11.39 6.64 -12.48
CA LEU A 273 -11.86 5.32 -12.10
C LEU A 273 -10.87 4.56 -11.23
N LEU A 274 -9.54 4.70 -11.48
CA LEU A 274 -8.50 4.14 -10.64
C LEU A 274 -8.57 4.73 -9.22
N VAL A 275 -8.72 6.04 -9.08
CA VAL A 275 -8.87 6.70 -7.77
C VAL A 275 -10.12 6.19 -7.05
N LEU A 276 -11.24 6.07 -7.76
CA LEU A 276 -12.49 5.55 -7.20
C LEU A 276 -12.37 4.08 -6.78
N LEU A 277 -11.71 3.24 -7.59
CA LEU A 277 -11.45 1.83 -7.25
C LEU A 277 -10.62 1.72 -5.98
N VAL A 278 -9.50 2.44 -5.91
CA VAL A 278 -8.61 2.44 -4.74
C VAL A 278 -9.35 2.94 -3.50
N PHE A 279 -10.15 3.99 -3.63
CA PHE A 279 -10.98 4.51 -2.54
C PHE A 279 -12.01 3.47 -2.07
N ALA A 280 -12.71 2.79 -3.00
CA ALA A 280 -13.66 1.75 -2.67
C ALA A 280 -13.01 0.55 -1.96
N MET A 281 -11.83 0.10 -2.45
CA MET A 281 -11.07 -0.98 -1.82
C MET A 281 -10.62 -0.60 -0.40
N ASN A 282 -10.11 0.63 -0.20
CA ASN A 282 -9.73 1.11 1.12
C ASN A 282 -10.92 1.24 2.06
N LEU A 283 -12.03 1.78 1.58
CA LEU A 283 -13.25 1.88 2.37
C LEU A 283 -13.76 0.50 2.81
N ALA A 284 -13.79 -0.47 1.89
CA ALA A 284 -14.15 -1.84 2.21
C ALA A 284 -13.23 -2.44 3.28
N ALA A 285 -11.92 -2.25 3.16
CA ALA A 285 -10.94 -2.75 4.12
C ALA A 285 -11.09 -2.09 5.50
N ILE A 286 -11.37 -0.77 5.56
CA ILE A 286 -11.65 -0.03 6.81
C ILE A 286 -12.93 -0.57 7.46
N LEU A 287 -14.00 -0.76 6.70
CA LEU A 287 -15.27 -1.28 7.22
C LEU A 287 -15.12 -2.70 7.77
N ILE A 288 -14.34 -3.56 7.10
CA ILE A 288 -14.01 -4.91 7.59
C ILE A 288 -13.25 -4.81 8.92
N ARG A 289 -12.22 -3.97 8.99
CA ARG A 289 -11.44 -3.75 10.21
C ARG A 289 -12.33 -3.29 11.37
N ASP A 290 -13.18 -2.29 11.15
CA ASP A 290 -14.04 -1.73 12.19
C ASP A 290 -15.08 -2.74 12.69
N ARG A 291 -15.63 -3.57 11.79
CA ARG A 291 -16.53 -4.68 12.18
C ARG A 291 -15.82 -5.74 13.03
N MET A 292 -14.56 -6.06 12.68
CA MET A 292 -13.76 -7.03 13.44
C MET A 292 -13.38 -6.49 14.82
N GLN A 293 -13.14 -5.18 14.96
CA GLN A 293 -12.86 -4.55 16.25
C GLN A 293 -14.10 -4.57 17.16
N LYS A 294 -15.27 -4.17 16.64
CA LYS A 294 -16.53 -4.13 17.43
C LYS A 294 -16.93 -5.50 18.00
N LYS A 295 -16.74 -6.58 17.24
CA LYS A 295 -17.01 -7.95 17.71
C LYS A 295 -16.13 -8.45 18.86
N ARG A 296 -15.06 -7.71 19.21
CA ARG A 296 -14.13 -8.10 20.28
C ARG A 296 -14.33 -7.32 21.57
N VAL A 297 -15.03 -6.20 21.51
CA VAL A 297 -15.37 -5.36 22.67
C VAL A 297 -16.74 -5.74 23.25
N ALA A 298 -17.56 -6.43 22.48
CA ALA A 298 -18.82 -7.04 22.92
C ALA A 298 -18.61 -8.50 23.38
#